data_39845fa3d51984ec88f28161896d9f65
#
_entry.id   39845fa3d51984ec88f28161896d9f65
#
_cell.length_a   1.000
_cell.length_b   1.000
_cell.length_c   1.000
_cell.angle_alpha   90.00
_cell.angle_beta   90.00
_cell.angle_gamma   90.00
#
_symmetry.space_group_name_H-M   'P 1'
#
loop_
_entity.id
_entity.type
_entity.pdbx_description
1 polymer ?
#
loop_
_entity_poly.entity_id
_entity_poly.type
_entity_poly.pdbx_seq_one_letter_code
_entity_poly.pdbx_strand_id
1 'polypeptide(L)'
;RAGLGSSSSFTVALIGALEKFKGEKINKKKLAKAACDIEIKKLKDPIGKQDQYISAFGGIRHIIFKKDNVFVKKINIEKKFFLNFEKSISLINTGIFRSANKILKKQSKKAKRNEHIYHEIRSLVPQFLFALKNNDIKKCGNILKENWNLKKKLDDNVYLKKFSLIEKKLNKLGVYGYKLLGAGSGGYYCVISSQDQKKKLKKIFKK
;
A
#
# COMPACT_ATOMS: atom_id res chain seq x y z
N ARG A 1 -14.90 -1.15 2.98
CA ARG A 1 -13.74 -0.62 2.20
C ARG A 1 -12.54 -0.57 3.13
N ALA A 2 -11.65 -1.55 2.97
CA ALA A 2 -10.59 -1.84 3.95
C ALA A 2 -9.24 -1.15 3.64
N GLY A 3 -9.12 -0.43 2.51
CA GLY A 3 -7.85 0.17 2.09
C GLY A 3 -6.81 -0.83 1.60
N LEU A 4 -7.25 -2.03 1.18
CA LEU A 4 -6.42 -3.13 0.69
C LEU A 4 -6.53 -3.32 -0.84
N GLY A 5 -6.98 -2.29 -1.58
CA GLY A 5 -7.12 -2.36 -3.04
C GLY A 5 -8.23 -3.29 -3.54
N SER A 6 -9.24 -3.60 -2.70
CA SER A 6 -10.27 -4.60 -3.02
C SER A 6 -11.05 -4.25 -4.29
N SER A 7 -11.42 -2.97 -4.51
CA SER A 7 -12.14 -2.53 -5.71
C SER A 7 -11.32 -2.82 -6.96
N SER A 8 -10.09 -2.34 -6.99
CA SER A 8 -9.20 -2.51 -8.14
C SER A 8 -8.84 -3.97 -8.41
N SER A 9 -8.67 -4.78 -7.35
CA SER A 9 -8.45 -6.22 -7.49
C SER A 9 -9.66 -6.91 -8.10
N PHE A 10 -10.89 -6.53 -7.69
CA PHE A 10 -12.12 -7.05 -8.29
C PHE A 10 -12.24 -6.65 -9.76
N THR A 11 -12.01 -5.37 -10.08
CA THR A 11 -12.08 -4.89 -11.47
C THR A 11 -11.08 -5.63 -12.36
N VAL A 12 -9.84 -5.78 -11.91
CA VAL A 12 -8.80 -6.53 -12.64
C VAL A 12 -9.20 -7.99 -12.84
N ALA A 13 -9.70 -8.66 -11.80
CA ALA A 13 -10.11 -10.04 -11.86
C ALA A 13 -11.29 -10.24 -12.83
N LEU A 14 -12.30 -9.35 -12.77
CA LEU A 14 -13.47 -9.42 -13.65
C LEU A 14 -13.09 -9.24 -15.12
N ILE A 15 -12.26 -8.21 -15.45
CA ILE A 15 -11.81 -8.00 -16.84
C ILE A 15 -11.00 -9.21 -17.31
N GLY A 16 -10.09 -9.72 -16.49
CA GLY A 16 -9.29 -10.89 -16.85
C GLY A 16 -10.12 -12.15 -17.08
N ALA A 17 -11.18 -12.36 -16.28
CA ALA A 17 -12.11 -13.45 -16.48
C ALA A 17 -12.88 -13.30 -17.81
N LEU A 18 -13.34 -12.11 -18.15
CA LEU A 18 -14.04 -11.82 -19.41
C LEU A 18 -13.11 -11.99 -20.64
N GLU A 19 -11.86 -11.50 -20.58
CA GLU A 19 -10.86 -11.72 -21.65
C GLU A 19 -10.63 -13.23 -21.85
N LYS A 20 -10.48 -13.96 -20.74
CA LYS A 20 -10.27 -15.42 -20.81
C LYS A 20 -11.49 -16.16 -21.37
N PHE A 21 -12.71 -15.76 -20.98
CA PHE A 21 -13.94 -16.33 -21.51
C PHE A 21 -14.07 -16.13 -23.01
N LYS A 22 -13.59 -15.00 -23.55
CA LYS A 22 -13.53 -14.73 -25.00
C LYS A 22 -12.40 -15.45 -25.74
N GLY A 23 -11.59 -16.26 -25.05
CA GLY A 23 -10.45 -16.95 -25.65
C GLY A 23 -9.21 -16.06 -25.82
N GLU A 24 -9.22 -14.82 -25.29
CA GLU A 24 -8.11 -13.88 -25.46
C GLU A 24 -6.93 -14.21 -24.54
N LYS A 25 -5.72 -13.93 -25.01
CA LYS A 25 -4.51 -14.01 -24.18
C LYS A 25 -4.44 -12.81 -23.24
N ILE A 26 -4.34 -13.05 -21.94
CA ILE A 26 -4.23 -12.01 -20.93
C ILE A 26 -2.89 -11.28 -21.08
N ASN A 27 -2.95 -9.98 -21.37
CA ASN A 27 -1.82 -9.08 -21.29
C ASN A 27 -1.93 -8.21 -20.03
N LYS A 28 -1.06 -8.46 -19.05
CA LYS A 28 -1.08 -7.79 -17.75
C LYS A 28 -1.07 -6.26 -17.83
N LYS A 29 -0.34 -5.67 -18.79
CA LYS A 29 -0.28 -4.21 -18.97
C LYS A 29 -1.58 -3.67 -19.54
N LYS A 30 -2.17 -4.34 -20.54
CA LYS A 30 -3.48 -3.98 -21.08
C LYS A 30 -4.57 -4.12 -20.03
N LEU A 31 -4.56 -5.22 -19.28
CA LEU A 31 -5.50 -5.50 -18.19
C LEU A 31 -5.46 -4.40 -17.11
N ALA A 32 -4.26 -4.03 -16.61
CA ALA A 32 -4.11 -2.95 -15.65
C ALA A 32 -4.59 -1.60 -16.18
N LYS A 33 -4.30 -1.30 -17.47
CA LYS A 33 -4.75 -0.07 -18.13
C LYS A 33 -6.27 -0.04 -18.27
N ALA A 34 -6.90 -1.12 -18.70
CA ALA A 34 -8.36 -1.23 -18.82
C ALA A 34 -9.05 -1.02 -17.46
N ALA A 35 -8.52 -1.63 -16.39
CA ALA A 35 -9.03 -1.41 -15.04
C ALA A 35 -8.91 0.05 -14.59
N CYS A 36 -7.77 0.72 -14.88
CA CYS A 36 -7.60 2.16 -14.63
C CYS A 36 -8.60 3.00 -15.43
N ASP A 37 -8.83 2.68 -16.70
CA ASP A 37 -9.77 3.42 -17.55
C ASP A 37 -11.20 3.30 -17.03
N ILE A 38 -11.61 2.14 -16.54
CA ILE A 38 -12.91 1.93 -15.92
C ILE A 38 -13.02 2.75 -14.62
N GLU A 39 -12.14 2.51 -13.65
CA GLU A 39 -12.29 3.11 -12.32
C GLU A 39 -12.06 4.64 -12.35
N ILE A 40 -11.04 5.11 -13.07
CA ILE A 40 -10.63 6.53 -13.04
C ILE A 40 -11.41 7.37 -14.05
N LYS A 41 -11.55 6.88 -15.33
CA LYS A 41 -12.16 7.68 -16.39
C LYS A 41 -13.67 7.53 -16.44
N LYS A 42 -14.18 6.26 -16.39
CA LYS A 42 -15.64 6.00 -16.50
C LYS A 42 -16.35 6.24 -15.18
N LEU A 43 -15.88 5.67 -14.08
CA LEU A 43 -16.48 5.82 -12.75
C LEU A 43 -16.06 7.13 -12.06
N LYS A 44 -15.06 7.83 -12.59
CA LYS A 44 -14.52 9.10 -12.06
C LYS A 44 -14.09 8.99 -10.60
N ASP A 45 -13.58 7.82 -10.18
CA ASP A 45 -13.04 7.65 -8.85
C ASP A 45 -11.73 8.44 -8.68
N PRO A 46 -11.58 9.20 -7.59
CA PRO A 46 -10.40 10.05 -7.35
C PRO A 46 -9.23 9.22 -6.80
N ILE A 47 -8.87 8.15 -7.48
CA ILE A 47 -7.84 7.18 -7.08
C ILE A 47 -6.63 7.24 -8.01
N GLY A 48 -5.48 6.73 -7.54
CA GLY A 48 -4.30 6.52 -8.38
C GLY A 48 -4.37 5.18 -9.14
N LYS A 49 -3.30 4.89 -9.89
CA LYS A 49 -3.19 3.69 -10.74
C LYS A 49 -2.49 2.51 -10.05
N GLN A 50 -2.08 2.66 -8.78
CA GLN A 50 -1.21 1.70 -8.10
C GLN A 50 -1.87 0.33 -7.93
N ASP A 51 -3.10 0.32 -7.44
CA ASP A 51 -3.78 -0.91 -7.03
C ASP A 51 -4.14 -1.79 -8.24
N GLN A 52 -4.53 -1.19 -9.38
CA GLN A 52 -4.80 -1.90 -10.62
C GLN A 52 -3.54 -2.57 -11.18
N TYR A 53 -2.41 -1.84 -11.19
CA TYR A 53 -1.16 -2.39 -11.69
C TYR A 53 -0.63 -3.51 -10.82
N ILE A 54 -0.61 -3.34 -9.49
CA ILE A 54 -0.11 -4.42 -8.62
C ILE A 54 -1.02 -5.65 -8.63
N SER A 55 -2.34 -5.47 -8.75
CA SER A 55 -3.30 -6.58 -8.88
C SER A 55 -3.12 -7.37 -10.18
N ALA A 56 -2.84 -6.69 -11.30
CA ALA A 56 -2.61 -7.36 -12.59
C ALA A 56 -1.24 -8.08 -12.65
N PHE A 57 -0.19 -7.51 -12.06
CA PHE A 57 1.16 -8.05 -12.17
C PHE A 57 1.51 -9.04 -11.06
N GLY A 58 1.02 -8.82 -9.85
CA GLY A 58 1.32 -9.63 -8.66
C GLY A 58 2.78 -9.57 -8.20
N GLY A 59 3.08 -10.15 -7.04
CA GLY A 59 4.40 -10.20 -6.45
C GLY A 59 4.96 -8.84 -6.03
N ILE A 60 6.27 -8.73 -5.83
CA ILE A 60 6.92 -7.46 -5.48
C ILE A 60 7.35 -6.75 -6.75
N ARG A 61 6.88 -5.51 -6.92
CA ARG A 61 7.12 -4.70 -8.13
C ARG A 61 7.62 -3.31 -7.78
N HIS A 62 8.57 -2.82 -8.57
CA HIS A 62 8.88 -1.42 -8.66
C HIS A 62 8.10 -0.83 -9.83
N ILE A 63 7.12 0.02 -9.53
CA ILE A 63 6.22 0.61 -10.53
C ILE A 63 6.53 2.10 -10.62
N ILE A 64 6.86 2.56 -11.84
CA ILE A 64 7.18 3.97 -12.12
C ILE A 64 6.07 4.51 -12.99
N PHE A 65 5.30 5.47 -12.46
CA PHE A 65 4.26 6.17 -13.17
C PHE A 65 4.83 7.45 -13.79
N LYS A 66 4.88 7.51 -15.11
CA LYS A 66 5.15 8.73 -15.88
C LYS A 66 3.86 9.23 -16.51
N LYS A 67 3.88 10.45 -17.06
CA LYS A 67 2.72 11.09 -17.69
C LYS A 67 1.99 10.13 -18.65
N ASP A 68 2.72 9.56 -19.60
CA ASP A 68 2.14 8.77 -20.70
C ASP A 68 2.43 7.26 -20.59
N ASN A 69 3.33 6.85 -19.69
CA ASN A 69 3.78 5.47 -19.58
C ASN A 69 3.89 5.00 -18.15
N VAL A 70 3.65 3.69 -17.96
CA VAL A 70 3.90 3.00 -16.69
C VAL A 70 4.93 1.90 -16.92
N PHE A 71 5.99 1.93 -16.13
CA PHE A 71 7.03 0.91 -16.13
C PHE A 71 6.87 0.03 -14.91
N VAL A 72 6.84 -1.29 -15.12
CA VAL A 72 6.68 -2.29 -14.06
C VAL A 72 7.89 -3.22 -14.09
N LYS A 73 8.73 -3.14 -13.05
CA LYS A 73 9.91 -3.97 -12.89
C LYS A 73 9.69 -5.00 -11.77
N LYS A 74 9.92 -6.27 -12.08
CA LYS A 74 9.93 -7.34 -11.07
C LYS A 74 11.14 -7.15 -10.16
N ILE A 75 10.95 -7.23 -8.86
CA ILE A 75 12.04 -7.24 -7.89
C ILE A 75 12.33 -8.70 -7.55
N ASN A 76 13.50 -9.15 -7.97
CA ASN A 76 13.98 -10.49 -7.65
C ASN A 76 14.63 -10.42 -6.27
N ILE A 77 14.10 -11.22 -5.36
CA ILE A 77 14.62 -11.44 -4.02
C ILE A 77 14.68 -12.95 -3.76
N GLU A 78 15.56 -13.36 -2.89
CA GLU A 78 15.70 -14.77 -2.52
C GLU A 78 14.41 -15.32 -1.93
N LYS A 79 14.03 -16.55 -2.30
CA LYS A 79 12.82 -17.21 -1.82
C LYS A 79 12.79 -17.31 -0.28
N LYS A 80 13.93 -17.61 0.34
CA LYS A 80 14.05 -17.69 1.81
C LYS A 80 13.75 -16.35 2.47
N PHE A 81 14.32 -15.27 1.93
CA PHE A 81 14.06 -13.92 2.43
C PHE A 81 12.60 -13.52 2.20
N PHE A 82 12.04 -13.79 1.01
CA PHE A 82 10.64 -13.49 0.72
C PHE A 82 9.69 -14.11 1.76
N LEU A 83 9.87 -15.40 2.06
CA LEU A 83 9.07 -16.10 3.06
C LEU A 83 9.22 -15.50 4.47
N ASN A 84 10.44 -15.11 4.85
CA ASN A 84 10.70 -14.46 6.13
C ASN A 84 10.08 -13.05 6.19
N PHE A 85 10.19 -12.30 5.10
CA PHE A 85 9.57 -10.98 4.98
C PHE A 85 8.05 -11.07 5.07
N GLU A 86 7.42 -11.98 4.35
CA GLU A 86 5.98 -12.26 4.42
C GLU A 86 5.55 -12.62 5.85
N LYS A 87 6.29 -13.53 6.50
CA LYS A 87 6.05 -13.90 7.90
C LYS A 87 6.21 -12.72 8.87
N SER A 88 7.03 -11.72 8.55
CA SER A 88 7.22 -10.53 9.39
C SER A 88 6.05 -9.54 9.32
N ILE A 89 5.19 -9.64 8.31
CA ILE A 89 4.06 -8.74 8.09
C ILE A 89 2.84 -9.18 8.92
N SER A 90 2.18 -8.20 9.52
CA SER A 90 0.87 -8.36 10.17
C SER A 90 -0.07 -7.25 9.74
N LEU A 91 -1.36 -7.56 9.63
CA LEU A 91 -2.41 -6.58 9.39
C LEU A 91 -3.24 -6.41 10.67
N ILE A 92 -3.37 -5.17 11.14
CA ILE A 92 -4.17 -4.82 12.31
C ILE A 92 -5.35 -3.97 11.86
N ASN A 93 -6.56 -4.49 12.06
CA ASN A 93 -7.78 -3.75 11.76
C ASN A 93 -7.94 -2.58 12.75
N THR A 94 -8.21 -1.38 12.25
CA THR A 94 -8.49 -0.21 13.09
C THR A 94 -9.92 -0.19 13.63
N GLY A 95 -10.82 -1.02 13.11
CA GLY A 95 -12.25 -0.98 13.39
C GLY A 95 -12.96 0.26 12.80
N ILE A 96 -12.28 1.05 11.96
CA ILE A 96 -12.82 2.28 11.39
C ILE A 96 -12.95 2.11 9.89
N PHE A 97 -14.19 2.26 9.40
CA PHE A 97 -14.50 2.23 7.96
C PHE A 97 -14.83 3.65 7.48
N ARG A 98 -14.16 4.11 6.43
CA ARG A 98 -14.43 5.41 5.82
C ARG A 98 -14.35 5.36 4.29
N SER A 99 -15.01 6.31 3.65
CA SER A 99 -14.91 6.49 2.20
C SER A 99 -13.54 7.07 1.85
N ALA A 100 -12.73 6.29 1.12
CA ALA A 100 -11.42 6.73 0.61
C ALA A 100 -11.55 7.95 -0.32
N ASN A 101 -12.64 8.03 -1.10
CA ASN A 101 -12.86 9.06 -2.12
C ASN A 101 -12.86 10.48 -1.54
N LYS A 102 -13.47 10.70 -0.35
CA LYS A 102 -13.48 12.02 0.30
C LYS A 102 -12.08 12.48 0.69
N ILE A 103 -11.25 11.55 1.18
CA ILE A 103 -9.87 11.84 1.62
C ILE A 103 -8.98 12.11 0.42
N LEU A 104 -9.05 11.26 -0.60
CA LEU A 104 -8.25 11.39 -1.81
C LEU A 104 -8.58 12.68 -2.57
N LYS A 105 -9.87 13.08 -2.64
CA LYS A 105 -10.25 14.39 -3.20
C LYS A 105 -9.62 15.57 -2.46
N LYS A 106 -9.53 15.52 -1.13
CA LYS A 106 -8.86 16.57 -0.34
C LYS A 106 -7.35 16.57 -0.57
N GLN A 107 -6.72 15.39 -0.59
CA GLN A 107 -5.30 15.25 -0.86
C GLN A 107 -4.93 15.77 -2.27
N SER A 108 -5.73 15.46 -3.30
CA SER A 108 -5.48 15.94 -4.66
C SER A 108 -5.55 17.47 -4.77
N LYS A 109 -6.49 18.12 -4.07
CA LYS A 109 -6.57 19.59 -4.01
C LYS A 109 -5.33 20.23 -3.35
N LYS A 110 -4.71 19.55 -2.40
CA LYS A 110 -3.51 20.01 -1.69
C LYS A 110 -2.20 19.51 -2.34
N ALA A 111 -2.26 18.79 -3.46
CA ALA A 111 -1.11 18.10 -4.04
C ALA A 111 0.05 19.08 -4.36
N LYS A 112 -0.24 20.21 -4.99
CA LYS A 112 0.76 21.23 -5.33
C LYS A 112 1.44 21.82 -4.07
N ARG A 113 0.68 22.11 -3.03
CA ARG A 113 1.21 22.62 -1.75
C ARG A 113 2.11 21.57 -1.05
N ASN A 114 1.79 20.31 -1.19
CA ASN A 114 2.47 19.20 -0.52
C ASN A 114 3.53 18.52 -1.40
N GLU A 115 3.92 19.15 -2.50
CA GLU A 115 4.83 18.55 -3.48
C GLU A 115 6.14 18.10 -2.85
N HIS A 116 6.74 18.91 -1.95
CA HIS A 116 7.95 18.53 -1.21
C HIS A 116 7.77 17.24 -0.40
N ILE A 117 6.61 17.04 0.26
CA ILE A 117 6.34 15.80 1.02
C ILE A 117 6.24 14.59 0.07
N TYR A 118 5.65 14.76 -1.11
CA TYR A 118 5.61 13.70 -2.11
C TYR A 118 7.01 13.36 -2.64
N HIS A 119 7.90 14.35 -2.77
CA HIS A 119 9.30 14.12 -3.13
C HIS A 119 10.03 13.34 -2.03
N GLU A 120 9.84 13.70 -0.75
CA GLU A 120 10.38 12.93 0.37
C GLU A 120 9.85 11.49 0.39
N ILE A 121 8.54 11.28 0.24
CA ILE A 121 7.95 9.93 0.14
C ILE A 121 8.56 9.14 -1.02
N ARG A 122 8.78 9.77 -2.16
CA ARG A 122 9.38 9.16 -3.34
C ARG A 122 10.84 8.77 -3.09
N SER A 123 11.60 9.57 -2.37
CA SER A 123 13.02 9.30 -2.05
C SER A 123 13.21 8.06 -1.15
N LEU A 124 12.18 7.63 -0.45
CA LEU A 124 12.19 6.39 0.34
C LEU A 124 12.18 5.12 -0.54
N VAL A 125 11.73 5.21 -1.80
CA VAL A 125 11.60 4.04 -2.68
C VAL A 125 12.95 3.37 -2.95
N PRO A 126 14.02 4.07 -3.41
CA PRO A 126 15.32 3.45 -3.60
C PRO A 126 15.90 2.88 -2.30
N GLN A 127 15.66 3.54 -1.16
CA GLN A 127 16.11 3.04 0.14
C GLN A 127 15.41 1.72 0.51
N PHE A 128 14.10 1.62 0.26
CA PHE A 128 13.34 0.40 0.49
C PHE A 128 13.78 -0.74 -0.43
N LEU A 129 14.05 -0.44 -1.71
CA LEU A 129 14.61 -1.40 -2.67
C LEU A 129 15.99 -1.91 -2.23
N PHE A 130 16.84 -1.02 -1.72
CA PHE A 130 18.15 -1.40 -1.18
C PHE A 130 18.00 -2.32 0.04
N ALA A 131 17.12 -1.97 0.99
CA ALA A 131 16.84 -2.79 2.16
C ALA A 131 16.32 -4.19 1.78
N LEU A 132 15.40 -4.28 0.80
CA LEU A 132 14.91 -5.56 0.28
C LEU A 132 16.02 -6.41 -0.32
N LYS A 133 16.92 -5.81 -1.12
CA LYS A 133 18.04 -6.53 -1.75
C LYS A 133 19.09 -7.02 -0.76
N ASN A 134 19.26 -6.30 0.35
CA ASN A 134 20.20 -6.67 1.42
C ASN A 134 19.54 -7.51 2.53
N ASN A 135 18.34 -8.01 2.29
CA ASN A 135 17.62 -8.87 3.24
C ASN A 135 17.38 -8.21 4.62
N ASP A 136 17.31 -6.86 4.68
CA ASP A 136 17.15 -6.10 5.91
C ASP A 136 15.68 -5.78 6.20
N ILE A 137 15.00 -6.71 6.87
CA ILE A 137 13.58 -6.58 7.26
C ILE A 137 13.39 -5.40 8.23
N LYS A 138 14.34 -5.17 9.14
CA LYS A 138 14.26 -4.09 10.13
C LYS A 138 14.31 -2.72 9.44
N LYS A 139 15.21 -2.57 8.48
CA LYS A 139 15.30 -1.35 7.67
C LYS A 139 14.04 -1.12 6.85
N CYS A 140 13.46 -2.17 6.27
CA CYS A 140 12.16 -2.09 5.59
C CYS A 140 11.06 -1.56 6.52
N GLY A 141 11.02 -2.02 7.76
CA GLY A 141 10.09 -1.53 8.77
C GLY A 141 10.29 -0.06 9.09
N ASN A 142 11.53 0.36 9.34
CA ASN A 142 11.87 1.75 9.63
C ASN A 142 11.43 2.70 8.51
N ILE A 143 11.71 2.34 7.25
CA ILE A 143 11.31 3.12 6.08
C ILE A 143 9.78 3.17 5.95
N LEU A 144 9.08 2.08 6.25
CA LEU A 144 7.62 2.05 6.25
C LEU A 144 7.04 3.04 7.27
N LYS A 145 7.63 3.11 8.49
CA LYS A 145 7.22 4.05 9.54
C LYS A 145 7.53 5.51 9.15
N GLU A 146 8.68 5.76 8.53
CA GLU A 146 9.04 7.07 8.00
C GLU A 146 8.04 7.54 6.94
N ASN A 147 7.73 6.67 5.97
CA ASN A 147 6.69 6.94 4.97
C ASN A 147 5.34 7.28 5.63
N TRP A 148 4.97 6.59 6.72
CA TRP A 148 3.75 6.90 7.45
C TRP A 148 3.80 8.27 8.12
N ASN A 149 4.93 8.65 8.73
CA ASN A 149 5.11 9.96 9.33
C ASN A 149 4.99 11.10 8.30
N LEU A 150 5.57 10.93 7.12
CA LEU A 150 5.41 11.86 6.01
C LEU A 150 3.96 11.93 5.53
N LYS A 151 3.32 10.77 5.38
CA LYS A 151 1.92 10.72 4.91
C LYS A 151 0.96 11.41 5.86
N LYS A 152 1.18 11.37 7.17
CA LYS A 152 0.37 12.10 8.16
C LYS A 152 0.40 13.62 7.94
N LYS A 153 1.47 14.16 7.35
CA LYS A 153 1.62 15.59 7.06
C LYS A 153 0.83 16.05 5.82
N LEU A 154 0.34 15.12 4.98
CA LEU A 154 -0.37 15.48 3.73
C LEU A 154 -1.74 16.10 3.98
N ASP A 155 -2.44 15.67 5.02
CA ASP A 155 -3.76 16.20 5.39
C ASP A 155 -4.13 15.73 6.80
N ASP A 156 -4.71 16.62 7.62
CA ASP A 156 -5.11 16.34 9.00
C ASP A 156 -6.13 15.21 9.11
N ASN A 157 -6.91 14.99 8.05
CA ASN A 157 -7.89 13.90 8.01
C ASN A 157 -7.25 12.52 7.75
N VAL A 158 -5.96 12.44 7.44
CA VAL A 158 -5.24 11.16 7.27
C VAL A 158 -5.10 10.45 8.59
N TYR A 159 -4.89 11.22 9.67
CA TYR A 159 -4.66 10.72 11.02
C TYR A 159 -5.78 11.08 11.98
N LEU A 160 -6.32 10.10 12.68
CA LEU A 160 -7.32 10.29 13.71
C LEU A 160 -6.71 10.08 15.11
N LYS A 161 -7.15 10.86 16.09
CA LYS A 161 -6.71 10.72 17.51
C LYS A 161 -6.81 9.27 18.03
N LYS A 162 -7.83 8.52 17.58
CA LYS A 162 -8.01 7.09 17.92
C LYS A 162 -6.83 6.20 17.52
N PHE A 163 -6.06 6.59 16.50
CA PHE A 163 -4.89 5.84 16.07
C PHE A 163 -3.71 5.95 17.03
N SER A 164 -3.65 7.01 17.85
CA SER A 164 -2.59 7.20 18.83
C SER A 164 -2.47 6.03 19.82
N LEU A 165 -3.60 5.45 20.22
CA LEU A 165 -3.61 4.28 21.11
C LEU A 165 -3.02 3.03 20.45
N ILE A 166 -3.31 2.82 19.16
CA ILE A 166 -2.73 1.71 18.39
C ILE A 166 -1.22 1.95 18.24
N GLU A 167 -0.82 3.15 17.81
CA GLU A 167 0.59 3.50 17.63
C GLU A 167 1.40 3.45 18.93
N LYS A 168 0.84 3.90 20.05
CA LYS A 168 1.46 3.74 21.38
C LYS A 168 1.74 2.27 21.71
N LYS A 169 0.77 1.38 21.47
CA LYS A 169 0.94 -0.07 21.69
C LYS A 169 2.02 -0.63 20.76
N LEU A 170 2.05 -0.26 19.47
CA LEU A 170 3.05 -0.70 18.51
C LEU A 170 4.45 -0.22 18.88
N ASN A 171 4.59 1.05 19.30
CA ASN A 171 5.86 1.61 19.76
C ASN A 171 6.35 0.92 21.05
N LYS A 172 5.46 0.66 22.03
CA LYS A 172 5.82 -0.07 23.26
C LYS A 172 6.30 -1.49 22.98
N LEU A 173 5.76 -2.15 21.95
CA LEU A 173 6.22 -3.47 21.51
C LEU A 173 7.55 -3.43 20.75
N GLY A 174 8.03 -2.26 20.36
CA GLY A 174 9.28 -2.09 19.61
C GLY A 174 9.24 -2.71 18.22
N VAL A 175 8.06 -2.78 17.55
CA VAL A 175 7.97 -3.30 16.18
C VAL A 175 8.88 -2.52 15.23
N TYR A 176 9.37 -3.15 14.18
CA TYR A 176 10.30 -2.51 13.23
C TYR A 176 9.68 -1.31 12.53
N GLY A 177 8.39 -1.39 12.22
CA GLY A 177 7.67 -0.27 11.65
C GLY A 177 6.22 -0.61 11.34
N TYR A 178 5.46 0.42 11.02
CA TYR A 178 4.05 0.31 10.70
C TYR A 178 3.57 1.47 9.84
N LYS A 179 2.49 1.24 9.08
CA LYS A 179 1.83 2.24 8.26
C LYS A 179 0.36 1.93 8.09
N LEU A 180 -0.50 2.94 8.18
CA LEU A 180 -1.90 2.80 7.80
C LEU A 180 -2.02 2.71 6.27
N LEU A 181 -2.65 1.65 5.78
CA LEU A 181 -2.81 1.38 4.35
C LEU A 181 -3.92 2.23 3.71
N GLY A 182 -3.89 2.32 2.38
CA GLY A 182 -4.88 3.07 1.60
C GLY A 182 -4.80 4.59 1.78
N ALA A 183 -5.94 5.28 1.69
CA ALA A 183 -6.02 6.74 1.74
C ALA A 183 -5.74 7.36 3.12
N GLY A 184 -5.86 6.58 4.18
CA GLY A 184 -5.84 7.06 5.58
C GLY A 184 -7.21 7.01 6.22
N SER A 185 -7.32 7.51 7.46
CA SER A 185 -8.55 7.63 8.26
C SER A 185 -9.28 6.33 8.60
N GLY A 186 -8.71 5.16 8.35
CA GLY A 186 -9.29 3.87 8.68
C GLY A 186 -8.74 2.72 7.84
N GLY A 187 -9.24 1.51 8.08
CA GLY A 187 -8.80 0.30 7.42
C GLY A 187 -7.79 -0.47 8.26
N TYR A 188 -6.63 -0.81 7.69
CA TYR A 188 -5.64 -1.68 8.32
C TYR A 188 -4.28 -1.00 8.45
N TYR A 189 -3.63 -1.22 9.59
CA TYR A 189 -2.19 -1.02 9.72
C TYR A 189 -1.45 -2.24 9.16
N CYS A 190 -0.49 -1.99 8.26
CA CYS A 190 0.56 -2.94 7.93
C CYS A 190 1.68 -2.75 8.96
N VAL A 191 2.06 -3.82 9.64
CA VAL A 191 3.10 -3.81 10.68
C VAL A 191 4.18 -4.80 10.27
N ILE A 192 5.44 -4.36 10.32
CA ILE A 192 6.61 -5.21 10.13
C ILE A 192 7.27 -5.43 11.49
N SER A 193 7.46 -6.69 11.88
CA SER A 193 7.93 -7.07 13.22
C SER A 193 8.71 -8.38 13.21
N SER A 194 9.45 -8.65 14.30
CA SER A 194 9.99 -9.99 14.55
C SER A 194 8.89 -11.01 14.83
N GLN A 195 9.23 -12.30 14.80
CA GLN A 195 8.26 -13.36 15.09
C GLN A 195 7.73 -13.31 16.55
N ASP A 196 8.60 -12.94 17.51
CA ASP A 196 8.17 -12.82 18.92
C ASP A 196 7.25 -11.59 19.13
N GLN A 197 7.58 -10.47 18.50
CA GLN A 197 6.69 -9.32 18.48
C GLN A 197 5.35 -9.66 17.82
N LYS A 198 5.34 -10.45 16.75
CA LYS A 198 4.11 -10.89 16.08
C LYS A 198 3.22 -11.74 16.98
N LYS A 199 3.81 -12.63 17.80
CA LYS A 199 3.06 -13.40 18.82
C LYS A 199 2.40 -12.48 19.84
N LYS A 200 3.13 -11.46 20.31
CA LYS A 200 2.60 -10.43 21.23
C LYS A 200 1.51 -9.57 20.57
N LEU A 201 1.69 -9.16 19.28
CA LEU A 201 0.68 -8.43 18.52
C LEU A 201 -0.65 -9.21 18.43
N LYS A 202 -0.60 -10.51 18.17
CA LYS A 202 -1.79 -11.36 18.15
C LYS A 202 -2.56 -11.36 19.48
N LYS A 203 -1.85 -11.35 20.62
CA LYS A 203 -2.50 -11.28 21.95
C LYS A 203 -3.14 -9.92 22.23
N ILE A 204 -2.50 -8.82 21.82
CA ILE A 204 -2.95 -7.45 22.13
C ILE A 204 -4.09 -7.00 21.20
N PHE A 205 -4.11 -7.45 19.95
CA PHE A 205 -5.07 -7.05 18.93
C PHE A 205 -6.03 -8.19 18.52
N LYS A 206 -6.12 -9.28 19.34
CA LYS A 206 -7.20 -10.26 19.20
C LYS A 206 -8.54 -9.57 19.46
N LYS A 207 -9.38 -9.56 18.46
CA LYS A 207 -10.83 -9.52 18.56
C LYS A 207 -11.38 -10.76 17.90
#